data_8ba0dd9981c5a0f30db78b0c8fab1508
#
_entry.id   8ba0dd9981c5a0f30db78b0c8fab1508
#
_cell.length_a   1.000
_cell.length_b   1.000
_cell.length_c   1.000
_cell.angle_alpha   90.00
_cell.angle_beta   90.00
_cell.angle_gamma   90.00
#
_symmetry.space_group_name_H-M   'P 1'
#
loop_
_entity.id
_entity.type
_entity.pdbx_description
1 polymer ?
#
loop_
_entity_poly.entity_id
_entity_poly.type
_entity_poly.pdbx_seq_one_letter_code
_entity_poly.pdbx_strand_id
1 'polypeptide(L)'
;MYIPILRKLNDAVRQIKSADPDSVISRYFIECLIDKKVLYPIMYGDSWMINLDELFFYLQGIAPPSLTAHQQQSVFSATSRIATSGDIWRAFRNQDQDTPIRKLNIRYFIAKNNLPYFISPDTKWQIDYPAFLQKLNPRNICEHASLPRIRNHDYIVDNFAKTHPQLRVTRDMVEFAILSDKVFKTNHGRRWLINYDQLERQVFADLGSD
;
A
#
# COMPACT_ATOMS: atom_id res chain seq x y z
N MET A 1 3.29 -16.95 -4.67
CA MET A 1 3.48 -16.37 -3.31
C MET A 1 3.57 -14.87 -3.47
N TYR A 2 2.73 -14.12 -2.78
CA TYR A 2 2.72 -12.65 -2.83
C TYR A 2 3.96 -12.07 -2.14
N ILE A 3 4.61 -11.11 -2.79
CA ILE A 3 5.72 -10.33 -2.24
C ILE A 3 5.27 -8.87 -2.18
N PRO A 4 5.22 -8.23 -0.98
CA PRO A 4 4.71 -6.86 -0.83
C PRO A 4 5.60 -5.83 -1.53
N ILE A 5 4.99 -4.81 -2.11
CA ILE A 5 5.70 -3.65 -2.66
C ILE A 5 6.02 -2.69 -1.50
N LEU A 6 7.25 -2.72 -1.05
CA LEU A 6 7.71 -1.92 0.09
C LEU A 6 8.42 -0.65 -0.38
N ARG A 7 8.13 0.48 0.30
CA ARG A 7 8.81 1.77 0.06
C ARG A 7 9.09 2.48 1.36
N LYS A 8 10.22 3.21 1.40
CA LYS A 8 10.41 4.25 2.42
C LYS A 8 9.38 5.34 2.17
N LEU A 9 8.97 6.08 3.22
CA LEU A 9 7.89 7.06 3.09
C LEU A 9 8.14 8.10 1.97
N ASN A 10 9.35 8.65 1.87
CA ASN A 10 9.67 9.62 0.82
C ASN A 10 9.66 9.00 -0.58
N ASP A 11 10.11 7.75 -0.72
CA ASP A 11 10.13 7.04 -1.99
C ASP A 11 8.71 6.65 -2.42
N ALA A 12 7.83 6.30 -1.46
CA ALA A 12 6.41 6.08 -1.69
C ALA A 12 5.74 7.34 -2.29
N VAL A 13 5.94 8.49 -1.67
CA VAL A 13 5.38 9.77 -2.18
C VAL A 13 5.95 10.09 -3.56
N ARG A 14 7.26 9.91 -3.77
CA ARG A 14 7.90 10.15 -5.07
C ARG A 14 7.32 9.25 -6.15
N GLN A 15 7.15 7.96 -5.87
CA GLN A 15 6.56 7.00 -6.82
C GLN A 15 5.12 7.37 -7.16
N ILE A 16 4.30 7.71 -6.17
CA ILE A 16 2.92 8.15 -6.38
C ILE A 16 2.88 9.40 -7.26
N LYS A 17 3.69 10.41 -6.95
CA LYS A 17 3.77 11.66 -7.72
C LYS A 17 4.32 11.46 -9.13
N SER A 18 5.20 10.49 -9.32
CA SER A 18 5.72 10.16 -10.65
C SER A 18 4.66 9.50 -11.54
N ALA A 19 3.80 8.67 -10.96
CA ALA A 19 2.70 8.01 -11.66
C ALA A 19 1.46 8.91 -11.83
N ASP A 20 1.22 9.78 -10.85
CA ASP A 20 0.10 10.73 -10.81
C ASP A 20 0.56 12.07 -10.23
N PRO A 21 1.06 13.00 -11.08
CA PRO A 21 1.59 14.30 -10.64
C PRO A 21 0.59 15.15 -9.84
N ASP A 22 -0.70 15.01 -10.15
CA ASP A 22 -1.79 15.74 -9.48
C ASP A 22 -2.26 15.08 -8.18
N SER A 23 -1.69 13.93 -7.82
CA SER A 23 -2.03 13.26 -6.57
C SER A 23 -1.79 14.16 -5.37
N VAL A 24 -2.73 14.19 -4.44
CA VAL A 24 -2.65 14.99 -3.19
C VAL A 24 -2.03 14.21 -2.04
N ILE A 25 -1.59 12.97 -2.29
CA ILE A 25 -0.92 12.14 -1.30
C ILE A 25 0.44 12.76 -0.93
N SER A 26 0.60 13.07 0.34
CA SER A 26 1.82 13.64 0.91
C SER A 26 2.43 12.69 1.95
N ARG A 27 3.68 12.92 2.30
CA ARG A 27 4.34 12.22 3.40
C ARG A 27 3.55 12.39 4.71
N TYR A 28 3.12 13.60 5.02
CA TYR A 28 2.33 13.89 6.22
C TYR A 28 1.01 13.12 6.23
N PHE A 29 0.33 12.98 5.09
CA PHE A 29 -0.87 12.15 5.00
C PHE A 29 -0.59 10.69 5.38
N ILE A 30 0.50 10.10 4.84
CA ILE A 30 0.90 8.73 5.16
C ILE A 30 1.25 8.58 6.65
N GLU A 31 1.97 9.55 7.24
CA GLU A 31 2.29 9.58 8.67
C GLU A 31 0.99 9.63 9.52
N CYS A 32 0.01 10.44 9.14
CA CYS A 32 -1.30 10.46 9.83
C CYS A 32 -2.04 9.11 9.75
N LEU A 33 -1.92 8.37 8.64
CA LEU A 33 -2.51 7.03 8.53
C LEU A 33 -1.79 6.02 9.44
N ILE A 34 -0.49 6.16 9.60
CA ILE A 34 0.31 5.35 10.53
C ILE A 34 -0.10 5.64 11.98
N ASP A 35 -0.21 6.91 12.36
CA ASP A 35 -0.61 7.32 13.71
C ASP A 35 -2.03 6.83 14.05
N LYS A 36 -2.94 6.86 13.08
CA LYS A 36 -4.29 6.31 13.22
C LYS A 36 -4.36 4.78 13.17
N LYS A 37 -3.22 4.10 13.03
CA LYS A 37 -3.12 2.63 12.90
C LYS A 37 -3.88 2.07 11.69
N VAL A 38 -4.06 2.86 10.67
CA VAL A 38 -4.63 2.45 9.38
C VAL A 38 -3.56 1.74 8.55
N LEU A 39 -2.34 2.28 8.51
CA LEU A 39 -1.17 1.65 7.90
C LEU A 39 -0.22 1.14 8.97
N TYR A 40 0.41 0.00 8.71
CA TYR A 40 1.39 -0.59 9.61
C TYR A 40 2.81 -0.43 9.06
N PRO A 41 3.59 0.51 9.61
CA PRO A 41 4.96 0.71 9.19
C PRO A 41 5.84 -0.46 9.63
N ILE A 42 6.79 -0.82 8.79
CA ILE A 42 7.77 -1.86 9.02
C ILE A 42 9.12 -1.21 9.23
N MET A 43 9.75 -1.46 10.37
CA MET A 43 11.11 -1.01 10.60
C MET A 43 12.08 -1.98 9.93
N TYR A 44 12.80 -1.52 8.92
CA TYR A 44 13.80 -2.30 8.20
C TYR A 44 15.15 -1.57 8.17
N GLY A 45 16.15 -2.10 8.88
CA GLY A 45 17.33 -1.32 9.24
C GLY A 45 16.94 -0.11 10.08
N ASP A 46 17.42 1.05 9.71
CA ASP A 46 17.14 2.33 10.39
C ASP A 46 16.04 3.14 9.69
N SER A 47 15.27 2.48 8.84
CA SER A 47 14.26 3.16 8.02
C SER A 47 12.87 2.55 8.19
N TRP A 48 11.88 3.43 8.32
CA TRP A 48 10.49 3.05 8.22
C TRP A 48 10.12 2.83 6.76
N MET A 49 9.42 1.72 6.52
CA MET A 49 8.84 1.36 5.23
C MET A 49 7.34 1.10 5.40
N ILE A 50 6.60 1.30 4.34
CA ILE A 50 5.19 0.91 4.23
C ILE A 50 5.00 -0.07 3.08
N ASN A 51 3.96 -0.87 3.17
CA ASN A 51 3.47 -1.66 2.04
C ASN A 51 2.57 -0.76 1.18
N LEU A 52 2.94 -0.51 -0.07
CA LEU A 52 2.15 0.33 -0.97
C LEU A 52 0.79 -0.29 -1.31
N ASP A 53 0.71 -1.62 -1.38
CA ASP A 53 -0.56 -2.28 -1.66
C ASP A 53 -1.56 -2.03 -0.51
N GLU A 54 -1.09 -2.01 0.75
CA GLU A 54 -1.93 -1.65 1.90
C GLU A 54 -2.47 -0.22 1.79
N LEU A 55 -1.62 0.73 1.41
CA LEU A 55 -2.02 2.12 1.17
C LEU A 55 -3.05 2.20 0.04
N PHE A 56 -2.82 1.51 -1.08
CA PHE A 56 -3.70 1.60 -2.25
C PHE A 56 -5.05 0.95 -2.01
N PHE A 57 -5.11 -0.19 -1.32
CA PHE A 57 -6.38 -0.78 -0.87
C PHE A 57 -7.17 0.18 0.03
N TYR A 58 -6.50 0.80 1.00
CA TYR A 58 -7.16 1.81 1.82
C TYR A 58 -7.73 2.96 0.98
N LEU A 59 -6.97 3.50 0.02
CA LEU A 59 -7.41 4.60 -0.86
C LEU A 59 -8.51 4.20 -1.84
N GLN A 60 -8.70 2.90 -2.06
CA GLN A 60 -9.83 2.34 -2.82
C GLN A 60 -11.07 2.10 -1.96
N GLY A 61 -11.00 2.38 -0.65
CA GLY A 61 -12.09 2.09 0.29
C GLY A 61 -12.24 0.61 0.61
N ILE A 62 -11.25 -0.21 0.25
CA ILE A 62 -11.22 -1.64 0.59
C ILE A 62 -10.62 -1.76 1.98
N ALA A 63 -11.40 -2.26 2.92
CA ALA A 63 -10.89 -2.51 4.26
C ALA A 63 -9.77 -3.57 4.17
N PRO A 64 -8.54 -3.24 4.61
CA PRO A 64 -7.49 -4.26 4.65
C PRO A 64 -7.93 -5.37 5.64
N PRO A 65 -7.50 -6.62 5.41
CA PRO A 65 -7.81 -7.72 6.30
C PRO A 65 -7.51 -7.33 7.75
N SER A 66 -8.41 -7.67 8.68
CA SER A 66 -8.17 -7.41 10.10
C SER A 66 -6.87 -8.07 10.53
N LEU A 67 -6.11 -7.40 11.40
CA LEU A 67 -4.99 -8.03 12.08
C LEU A 67 -5.53 -9.17 12.95
N THR A 68 -5.67 -10.34 12.38
CA THR A 68 -5.82 -11.52 13.20
C THR A 68 -4.53 -11.69 13.97
N ALA A 69 -4.63 -11.75 15.30
CA ALA A 69 -3.53 -12.11 16.18
C ALA A 69 -3.11 -13.55 15.86
N HIS A 70 -2.48 -13.75 14.69
CA HIS A 70 -1.90 -15.03 14.35
C HIS A 70 -0.68 -15.23 15.23
N GLN A 71 -0.92 -16.03 16.22
CA GLN A 71 -0.01 -16.82 17.00
C GLN A 71 1.39 -16.86 16.42
N GLN A 72 2.27 -16.16 17.13
CA GLN A 72 3.71 -16.33 17.06
C GLN A 72 4.07 -17.72 17.59
N GLN A 73 3.79 -18.75 16.82
CA GLN A 73 4.38 -20.07 17.02
C GLN A 73 4.97 -20.50 15.68
N SER A 74 6.13 -19.93 15.35
CA SER A 74 6.95 -20.44 14.27
C SER A 74 7.88 -21.53 14.78
N VAL A 75 7.31 -22.69 15.01
CA VAL A 75 8.05 -23.93 14.77
C VAL A 75 8.19 -24.03 13.25
N PHE A 76 9.39 -24.35 12.73
CA PHE A 76 9.56 -24.69 11.32
C PHE A 76 8.50 -25.72 10.94
N SER A 77 7.49 -25.29 10.21
CA SER A 77 6.45 -26.22 9.79
C SER A 77 6.97 -27.09 8.65
N ALA A 78 6.45 -28.29 8.49
CA ALA A 78 6.85 -29.19 7.40
C ALA A 78 6.65 -28.60 5.99
N THR A 79 5.95 -27.48 5.87
CA THR A 79 5.71 -26.69 4.64
C THR A 79 6.62 -25.46 4.53
N SER A 80 7.57 -25.27 5.47
CA SER A 80 8.47 -24.10 5.45
C SER A 80 9.36 -24.12 4.23
N ARG A 81 9.26 -23.09 3.41
CA ARG A 81 10.19 -22.85 2.32
C ARG A 81 11.43 -22.13 2.87
N ILE A 82 12.53 -22.86 2.93
CA ILE A 82 13.80 -22.31 3.37
C ILE A 82 14.45 -21.52 2.23
N ALA A 83 14.96 -20.33 2.54
CA ALA A 83 15.66 -19.50 1.58
C ALA A 83 16.89 -18.83 2.22
N THR A 84 17.94 -18.62 1.43
CA THR A 84 19.08 -17.80 1.90
C THR A 84 18.76 -16.30 1.79
N SER A 85 19.51 -15.46 2.51
CA SER A 85 19.38 -14.01 2.38
C SER A 85 19.61 -13.51 0.93
N GLY A 86 20.41 -14.25 0.15
CA GLY A 86 20.62 -13.98 -1.27
C GLY A 86 19.41 -14.31 -2.13
N ASP A 87 18.72 -15.42 -1.85
CA ASP A 87 17.52 -15.83 -2.57
C ASP A 87 16.38 -14.88 -2.29
N ILE A 88 16.20 -14.50 -1.02
CA ILE A 88 15.19 -13.52 -0.60
C ILE A 88 15.42 -12.19 -1.32
N TRP A 89 16.65 -11.67 -1.30
CA TRP A 89 16.99 -10.43 -1.98
C TRP A 89 16.71 -10.50 -3.49
N ARG A 90 17.08 -11.60 -4.16
CA ARG A 90 16.81 -11.79 -5.59
C ARG A 90 15.31 -11.83 -5.88
N ALA A 91 14.51 -12.52 -5.04
CA ALA A 91 13.06 -12.59 -5.20
C ALA A 91 12.42 -11.20 -5.18
N PHE A 92 12.81 -10.36 -4.21
CA PHE A 92 12.30 -8.98 -4.14
C PHE A 92 12.75 -8.14 -5.33
N ARG A 93 14.02 -8.20 -5.73
CA ARG A 93 14.56 -7.43 -6.86
C ARG A 93 13.95 -7.84 -8.20
N ASN A 94 13.65 -9.11 -8.39
CA ASN A 94 13.01 -9.59 -9.62
C ASN A 94 11.57 -9.11 -9.74
N GLN A 95 10.87 -8.97 -8.63
CA GLN A 95 9.50 -8.46 -8.61
C GLN A 95 9.43 -6.93 -8.66
N ASP A 96 10.33 -6.28 -7.96
CA ASP A 96 10.35 -4.84 -7.78
C ASP A 96 11.80 -4.34 -7.73
N GLN A 97 12.25 -3.75 -8.84
CA GLN A 97 13.63 -3.26 -8.98
C GLN A 97 13.95 -2.12 -8.01
N ASP A 98 12.93 -1.36 -7.58
CA ASP A 98 13.05 -0.24 -6.65
C ASP A 98 12.89 -0.64 -5.19
N THR A 99 12.82 -1.94 -4.92
CA THR A 99 12.66 -2.44 -3.55
C THR A 99 13.76 -1.90 -2.62
N PRO A 100 13.42 -1.39 -1.43
CA PRO A 100 14.40 -0.98 -0.43
C PRO A 100 15.05 -2.17 0.28
N ILE A 101 14.62 -3.41 0.01
CA ILE A 101 15.17 -4.62 0.61
C ILE A 101 16.60 -4.85 0.12
N ARG A 102 17.57 -4.84 1.05
CA ARG A 102 18.99 -5.08 0.78
C ARG A 102 19.46 -6.35 1.46
N LYS A 103 20.29 -7.13 0.78
CA LYS A 103 20.83 -8.41 1.30
C LYS A 103 21.46 -8.28 2.70
N LEU A 104 22.20 -7.20 2.94
CA LEU A 104 22.85 -6.95 4.24
C LEU A 104 21.83 -6.78 5.36
N ASN A 105 20.73 -6.09 5.11
CA ASN A 105 19.75 -5.76 6.14
C ASN A 105 18.81 -6.93 6.46
N ILE A 106 18.73 -7.96 5.59
CA ILE A 106 17.88 -9.14 5.83
C ILE A 106 18.29 -9.84 7.14
N ARG A 107 19.59 -10.06 7.34
CA ARG A 107 20.11 -10.71 8.55
C ARG A 107 19.79 -9.91 9.81
N TYR A 108 19.99 -8.59 9.74
CA TYR A 108 19.64 -7.69 10.84
C TYR A 108 18.14 -7.71 11.16
N PHE A 109 17.30 -7.67 10.12
CA PHE A 109 15.84 -7.74 10.27
C PHE A 109 15.39 -9.06 10.92
N ILE A 110 15.98 -10.19 10.51
CA ILE A 110 15.70 -11.51 11.10
C ILE A 110 16.06 -11.53 12.60
N ALA A 111 17.26 -11.09 12.94
CA ALA A 111 17.71 -11.06 14.32
C ALA A 111 16.85 -10.12 15.19
N LYS A 112 16.54 -8.92 14.72
CA LYS A 112 15.73 -7.92 15.44
C LYS A 112 14.28 -8.39 15.67
N ASN A 113 13.73 -9.18 14.76
CA ASN A 113 12.36 -9.67 14.85
C ASN A 113 12.23 -11.10 15.35
N ASN A 114 13.33 -11.70 15.83
CA ASN A 114 13.38 -13.08 16.32
C ASN A 114 12.76 -14.09 15.32
N LEU A 115 13.03 -13.89 14.02
CA LEU A 115 12.53 -14.81 12.99
C LEU A 115 13.35 -16.10 12.99
N PRO A 116 12.74 -17.27 12.70
CA PRO A 116 13.44 -18.54 12.66
C PRO A 116 14.50 -18.56 11.57
N TYR A 117 15.70 -18.97 11.93
CA TYR A 117 16.81 -19.23 11.00
C TYR A 117 17.75 -20.26 11.57
N PHE A 118 18.57 -20.87 10.72
CA PHE A 118 19.73 -21.63 11.12
C PHE A 118 20.92 -21.31 10.21
N ILE A 119 22.11 -21.61 10.66
CA ILE A 119 23.33 -21.39 9.89
C ILE A 119 23.77 -22.75 9.35
N SER A 120 23.83 -22.89 8.02
CA SER A 120 24.31 -24.10 7.38
C SER A 120 25.84 -24.26 7.53
N PRO A 121 26.40 -25.46 7.31
CA PRO A 121 27.85 -25.71 7.41
C PRO A 121 28.69 -24.79 6.51
N ASP A 122 28.17 -24.33 5.38
CA ASP A 122 28.79 -23.37 4.47
C ASP A 122 28.54 -21.89 4.88
N THR A 123 28.21 -21.65 6.18
CA THR A 123 27.99 -20.34 6.80
C THR A 123 26.88 -19.48 6.21
N LYS A 124 25.97 -20.08 5.45
CA LYS A 124 24.79 -19.39 4.91
C LYS A 124 23.65 -19.42 5.91
N TRP A 125 22.99 -18.27 6.05
CA TRP A 125 21.76 -18.16 6.81
C TRP A 125 20.62 -18.77 6.02
N GLN A 126 20.00 -19.80 6.60
CA GLN A 126 18.82 -20.47 6.11
C GLN A 126 17.62 -19.93 6.87
N ILE A 127 16.69 -19.30 6.17
CA ILE A 127 15.63 -18.46 6.74
C ILE A 127 14.29 -19.07 6.41
N ASP A 128 13.37 -19.08 7.37
CA ASP A 128 11.96 -19.37 7.09
C ASP A 128 11.37 -18.23 6.25
N TYR A 129 11.24 -18.46 4.94
CA TYR A 129 10.81 -17.45 4.00
C TYR A 129 9.34 -17.03 4.19
N PRO A 130 8.37 -17.93 4.41
CA PRO A 130 7.02 -17.58 4.81
C PRO A 130 6.96 -16.67 6.04
N ALA A 131 7.67 -17.01 7.12
CA ALA A 131 7.71 -16.19 8.33
C ALA A 131 8.31 -14.79 8.07
N PHE A 132 9.35 -14.71 7.22
CA PHE A 132 9.93 -13.44 6.80
C PHE A 132 8.92 -12.58 6.03
N LEU A 133 8.20 -13.15 5.05
CA LEU A 133 7.17 -12.44 4.27
C LEU A 133 6.00 -12.01 5.14
N GLN A 134 5.54 -12.84 6.04
CA GLN A 134 4.46 -12.51 6.97
C GLN A 134 4.82 -11.30 7.85
N LYS A 135 6.07 -11.21 8.29
CA LYS A 135 6.53 -10.05 9.06
C LYS A 135 6.57 -8.76 8.25
N LEU A 136 6.81 -8.86 6.94
CA LEU A 136 6.76 -7.73 6.01
C LEU A 136 5.36 -7.41 5.49
N ASN A 137 4.40 -8.30 5.73
CA ASN A 137 3.01 -8.16 5.30
C ASN A 137 2.06 -8.56 6.45
N PRO A 138 2.02 -7.77 7.52
CA PRO A 138 1.24 -8.11 8.73
C PRO A 138 -0.27 -8.17 8.49
N ARG A 139 -0.76 -7.54 7.43
CA ARG A 139 -2.17 -7.55 7.01
C ARG A 139 -2.55 -8.71 6.11
N ASN A 140 -1.63 -9.61 5.76
CA ASN A 140 -1.87 -10.75 4.85
C ASN A 140 -2.49 -10.34 3.51
N ILE A 141 -2.05 -9.23 2.95
CA ILE A 141 -2.46 -8.81 1.61
C ILE A 141 -1.97 -9.87 0.61
N CYS A 142 -2.86 -10.35 -0.26
CA CYS A 142 -2.60 -11.48 -1.15
C CYS A 142 -2.35 -11.07 -2.60
N GLU A 143 -2.65 -9.83 -2.95
CA GLU A 143 -2.59 -9.31 -4.31
C GLU A 143 -2.07 -7.88 -4.35
N HIS A 144 -1.64 -7.44 -5.54
CA HIS A 144 -1.22 -6.07 -5.75
C HIS A 144 -2.43 -5.19 -6.06
N ALA A 145 -2.43 -4.00 -5.46
CA ALA A 145 -3.44 -2.97 -5.71
C ALA A 145 -2.93 -1.96 -6.74
N SER A 146 -3.83 -1.51 -7.62
CA SER A 146 -3.54 -0.38 -8.50
C SER A 146 -3.55 0.93 -7.73
N LEU A 147 -2.68 1.87 -8.12
CA LEU A 147 -2.67 3.22 -7.58
C LEU A 147 -3.94 3.96 -8.03
N PRO A 148 -4.86 4.35 -7.10
CA PRO A 148 -6.01 5.16 -7.45
C PRO A 148 -5.62 6.64 -7.60
N ARG A 149 -6.31 7.37 -8.48
CA ARG A 149 -6.17 8.82 -8.56
C ARG A 149 -6.88 9.48 -7.38
N ILE A 150 -6.13 10.15 -6.53
CA ILE A 150 -6.67 10.85 -5.35
C ILE A 150 -6.59 12.35 -5.56
N ARG A 151 -7.74 13.04 -5.42
CA ARG A 151 -7.87 14.49 -5.63
C ARG A 151 -8.55 15.15 -4.44
N ASN A 152 -8.30 16.46 -4.30
CA ASN A 152 -9.04 17.30 -3.36
C ASN A 152 -10.46 17.57 -3.87
N HIS A 153 -11.41 17.72 -2.95
CA HIS A 153 -12.77 18.15 -3.25
C HIS A 153 -12.81 19.40 -4.15
N ASP A 154 -12.14 20.48 -3.75
CA ASP A 154 -12.17 21.74 -4.49
C ASP A 154 -11.62 21.58 -5.93
N TYR A 155 -10.51 20.85 -6.07
CA TYR A 155 -9.96 20.53 -7.40
C TYR A 155 -10.99 19.82 -8.28
N ILE A 156 -11.71 18.84 -7.73
CA ILE A 156 -12.71 18.05 -8.45
C ILE A 156 -13.84 18.95 -8.92
N VAL A 157 -14.45 19.70 -7.99
CA VAL A 157 -15.60 20.54 -8.27
C VAL A 157 -15.28 21.60 -9.33
N ASP A 158 -14.07 22.15 -9.32
CA ASP A 158 -13.65 23.20 -10.26
C ASP A 158 -13.21 22.65 -11.63
N ASN A 159 -12.81 21.38 -11.71
CA ASN A 159 -12.18 20.86 -12.92
C ASN A 159 -12.91 19.69 -13.57
N PHE A 160 -13.84 18.98 -12.88
CA PHE A 160 -14.49 17.79 -13.41
C PHE A 160 -15.19 18.06 -14.76
N ALA A 161 -15.99 19.12 -14.84
CA ALA A 161 -16.67 19.50 -16.08
C ALA A 161 -15.68 19.89 -17.21
N LYS A 162 -14.53 20.47 -16.87
CA LYS A 162 -13.48 20.83 -17.84
C LYS A 162 -12.76 19.61 -18.40
N THR A 163 -12.56 18.58 -17.57
CA THR A 163 -11.93 17.32 -18.01
C THR A 163 -12.87 16.40 -18.77
N HIS A 164 -14.19 16.66 -18.66
CA HIS A 164 -15.25 15.89 -19.33
C HIS A 164 -16.21 16.78 -20.10
N PRO A 165 -15.73 17.59 -21.07
CA PRO A 165 -16.54 18.58 -21.78
C PRO A 165 -17.68 17.99 -22.59
N GLN A 166 -17.59 16.68 -22.92
CA GLN A 166 -18.65 15.93 -23.63
C GLN A 166 -19.85 15.61 -22.74
N LEU A 167 -19.68 15.70 -21.41
CA LEU A 167 -20.73 15.42 -20.45
C LEU A 167 -21.40 16.73 -20.01
N ARG A 168 -22.73 16.72 -19.93
CA ARG A 168 -23.49 17.86 -19.37
C ARG A 168 -23.52 17.79 -17.84
N VAL A 169 -22.33 17.76 -17.21
CA VAL A 169 -22.19 17.62 -15.77
C VAL A 169 -22.24 18.99 -15.12
N THR A 170 -23.16 19.16 -14.18
CA THR A 170 -23.22 20.35 -13.32
C THR A 170 -22.38 20.17 -12.05
N ARG A 171 -22.05 21.28 -11.41
CA ARG A 171 -21.35 21.27 -10.10
C ARG A 171 -22.13 20.44 -9.07
N ASP A 172 -23.44 20.62 -8.99
CA ASP A 172 -24.31 19.92 -8.02
C ASP A 172 -24.31 18.39 -8.25
N MET A 173 -24.27 17.96 -9.50
CA MET A 173 -24.17 16.51 -9.81
C MET A 173 -22.85 15.92 -9.31
N VAL A 174 -21.74 16.65 -9.47
CA VAL A 174 -20.44 16.22 -8.95
C VAL A 174 -20.45 16.16 -7.43
N GLU A 175 -20.96 17.21 -6.77
CA GLU A 175 -21.08 17.25 -5.32
C GLU A 175 -22.00 16.14 -4.78
N PHE A 176 -23.11 15.85 -5.44
CA PHE A 176 -23.98 14.75 -5.09
C PHE A 176 -23.29 13.38 -5.24
N ALA A 177 -22.58 13.17 -6.34
CA ALA A 177 -21.82 11.93 -6.55
C ALA A 177 -20.72 11.74 -5.49
N ILE A 178 -20.04 12.82 -5.07
CA ILE A 178 -19.05 12.77 -3.98
C ILE A 178 -19.68 12.32 -2.66
N LEU A 179 -20.92 12.68 -2.39
CA LEU A 179 -21.62 12.31 -1.16
C LEU A 179 -22.06 10.84 -1.15
N SER A 180 -22.10 10.18 -2.31
CA SER A 180 -22.44 8.77 -2.43
C SER A 180 -21.52 7.87 -1.59
N ASP A 181 -22.07 6.81 -1.01
CA ASP A 181 -21.31 5.78 -0.29
C ASP A 181 -20.44 4.91 -1.23
N LYS A 182 -20.66 4.99 -2.54
CA LYS A 182 -19.86 4.29 -3.55
C LYS A 182 -18.54 4.97 -3.86
N VAL A 183 -18.36 6.20 -3.40
CA VAL A 183 -17.13 6.98 -3.61
C VAL A 183 -16.34 7.04 -2.31
N PHE A 184 -15.16 6.46 -2.31
CA PHE A 184 -14.27 6.54 -1.16
C PHE A 184 -13.79 7.97 -0.95
N LYS A 185 -13.93 8.45 0.27
CA LYS A 185 -13.50 9.76 0.72
C LYS A 185 -12.91 9.66 2.12
N THR A 186 -11.86 10.41 2.36
CA THR A 186 -11.22 10.51 3.68
C THR A 186 -10.86 11.95 3.98
N ASN A 187 -10.88 12.30 5.25
CA ASN A 187 -10.57 13.64 5.70
C ASN A 187 -9.07 13.73 6.09
N HIS A 188 -8.38 14.72 5.54
CA HIS A 188 -6.99 15.05 5.89
C HIS A 188 -6.87 16.53 6.25
N GLY A 189 -6.83 16.80 7.56
CA GLY A 189 -6.94 18.15 8.08
C GLY A 189 -8.32 18.77 7.75
N ARG A 190 -8.33 19.88 7.02
CA ARG A 190 -9.56 20.55 6.58
C ARG A 190 -10.00 20.16 5.17
N ARG A 191 -9.32 19.21 4.52
CA ARG A 191 -9.56 18.86 3.12
C ARG A 191 -10.08 17.43 3.01
N TRP A 192 -11.08 17.25 2.14
CA TRP A 192 -11.52 15.94 1.70
C TRP A 192 -10.63 15.44 0.58
N LEU A 193 -10.11 14.24 0.73
CA LEU A 193 -9.41 13.47 -0.30
C LEU A 193 -10.37 12.43 -0.86
N ILE A 194 -10.55 12.42 -2.16
CA ILE A 194 -11.60 11.66 -2.86
C ILE A 194 -10.94 10.75 -3.91
N ASN A 195 -11.40 9.53 -3.98
CA ASN A 195 -11.01 8.62 -5.06
C ASN A 195 -11.69 9.04 -6.36
N TYR A 196 -10.92 9.69 -7.24
CA TYR A 196 -11.41 10.26 -8.49
C TYR A 196 -11.89 9.19 -9.47
N ASP A 197 -11.26 7.99 -9.48
CA ASP A 197 -11.66 6.89 -10.36
C ASP A 197 -13.05 6.33 -10.00
N GLN A 198 -13.38 6.31 -8.71
CA GLN A 198 -14.70 5.89 -8.25
C GLN A 198 -15.75 6.97 -8.54
N LEU A 199 -15.38 8.23 -8.37
CA LEU A 199 -16.24 9.37 -8.70
C LEU A 199 -16.60 9.38 -10.18
N GLU A 200 -15.64 9.25 -11.09
CA GLU A 200 -15.89 9.17 -12.52
C GLU A 200 -16.89 8.06 -12.85
N ARG A 201 -16.67 6.86 -12.32
CA ARG A 201 -17.59 5.74 -12.54
C ARG A 201 -18.99 6.02 -12.02
N GLN A 202 -19.12 6.68 -10.87
CA GLN A 202 -20.42 7.02 -10.30
C GLN A 202 -21.16 8.06 -11.16
N VAL A 203 -20.48 9.14 -11.56
CA VAL A 203 -21.09 10.17 -12.43
C VAL A 203 -21.51 9.57 -13.78
N PHE A 204 -20.70 8.70 -14.39
CA PHE A 204 -21.07 8.03 -15.64
C PHE A 204 -22.25 7.09 -15.47
N ALA A 205 -22.34 6.37 -14.35
CA ALA A 205 -23.47 5.52 -14.05
C ALA A 205 -24.78 6.32 -13.89
N ASP A 206 -24.71 7.46 -13.21
CA ASP A 206 -25.86 8.33 -12.98
C ASP A 206 -26.37 8.96 -14.29
N LEU A 207 -25.46 9.33 -15.21
CA LEU A 207 -25.80 9.88 -16.53
C LEU A 207 -26.29 8.83 -17.54
N GLY A 208 -25.90 7.57 -17.37
CA GLY A 208 -26.34 6.48 -18.25
C GLY A 208 -27.64 5.81 -17.83
N SER A 209 -28.24 6.26 -16.73
CA SER A 209 -29.49 5.73 -16.17
C SER A 209 -30.74 6.53 -16.63
N ASP A 210 -30.54 7.61 -17.40
CA ASP A 210 -31.60 8.41 -18.04
C ASP A 210 -31.70 8.02 -19.53
#